data_967d82398b66aff144dd7bb1f169b256
#
_entry.id   967d82398b66aff144dd7bb1f169b256
#
_cell.length_a   1.000
_cell.length_b   1.000
_cell.length_c   1.000
_cell.angle_alpha   90.00
_cell.angle_beta   90.00
_cell.angle_gamma   90.00
#
_symmetry.space_group_name_H-M   'P 1'
#
loop_
_entity.id
_entity.type
_entity.pdbx_description
1 polymer ?
#
loop_
_entity_poly.entity_id
_entity_poly.type
_entity_poly.pdbx_seq_one_letter_code
_entity_poly.pdbx_strand_id
1 'polypeptide(L)'
;VKFNPHKLWQSLRDELPSLGLPGSRSAELHVSTHDASPYSADVKDGSQVPTLGEHHPYQGGSPLINAVTGADLLDPAAPPKHKPESAPAAFPRERAASDLTFAELRRFAMFRWMGTLGALLLGFGALGAGALPVVNNPYTSFIGGSIMARMLQSSMIVCFIGVALLVISWLLIAPFTGALPSRSRKSGKNDGLRIVSMSLLWRTFAAWSLPILLSAPMFTQDIYSYLANGSIVRMGLDPYSAGPIDLLGTDHPLARSVPFIWAHSPSPYGPVALGLASLISHITGDSIAWGVFLHRTLSIAGIALAGWAISRLAIRCKLAPQAALWLGILNPLTILHLVGGIHNEAILLGLLLAGFELGLRGCNYLRMGIFGHAALYLGASGLLISCAGMVKVTGFIGLGFTGMAIARSFRFRERSHTFSLLCAVGIQIAALVVSIAAVTLISGIGLGWIHAQGGAVVIRSWMSLSTAVGVAAGWFGMLLGLGDQTEAMLQITRGCGVLLAGIFMLRMLLATYWGRIPAIGGLGVATFVLVVFFPVVHPWYMLWAILPLSAWANRAFFRMGVTLYSALLSFFVLPRGLSLPPSTVLSIYFASALGLTVLLFLLWWSFKRARR
;
A
#
# COMPACT_ATOMS: atom_id res chain seq x y z
N VAL A 1 -3.10 27.31 28.55
CA VAL A 1 -2.35 27.44 27.28
C VAL A 1 -3.25 28.19 26.32
N LYS A 2 -2.94 29.49 26.02
CA LYS A 2 -3.71 30.28 25.07
C LYS A 2 -3.48 29.69 23.67
N PHE A 3 -4.54 29.23 23.03
CA PHE A 3 -4.56 28.76 21.66
C PHE A 3 -4.22 29.94 20.72
N ASN A 4 -3.10 29.84 19.99
CA ASN A 4 -2.69 30.86 19.03
C ASN A 4 -2.83 30.30 17.62
N PRO A 5 -3.88 30.67 16.87
CA PRO A 5 -4.16 30.15 15.53
C PRO A 5 -3.07 30.52 14.52
N HIS A 6 -2.36 31.63 14.69
CA HIS A 6 -1.25 32.02 13.80
C HIS A 6 -0.05 31.06 13.89
N LYS A 7 0.29 30.60 15.10
CA LYS A 7 1.37 29.61 15.28
C LYS A 7 0.99 28.24 14.71
N LEU A 8 -0.28 27.87 14.84
CA LEU A 8 -0.79 26.62 14.23
C LEU A 8 -0.74 26.70 12.69
N TRP A 9 -1.16 27.83 12.11
CA TRP A 9 -1.07 28.06 10.66
C TRP A 9 0.35 28.04 10.13
N GLN A 10 1.28 28.66 10.83
CA GLN A 10 2.70 28.61 10.46
C GLN A 10 3.26 27.20 10.55
N SER A 11 2.96 26.46 11.61
CA SER A 11 3.36 25.05 11.76
C SER A 11 2.77 24.17 10.66
N LEU A 12 1.46 24.31 10.37
CA LEU A 12 0.80 23.57 9.29
C LEU A 12 1.38 23.94 7.91
N ARG A 13 1.64 25.22 7.66
CA ARG A 13 2.25 25.70 6.42
C ARG A 13 3.66 25.14 6.22
N ASP A 14 4.44 25.06 7.29
CA ASP A 14 5.80 24.54 7.27
C ASP A 14 5.83 23.00 7.12
N GLU A 15 4.75 22.31 7.53
CA GLU A 15 4.61 20.86 7.44
C GLU A 15 3.91 20.37 6.16
N LEU A 16 3.14 21.24 5.49
CA LEU A 16 2.51 20.89 4.21
C LEU A 16 3.57 20.70 3.11
N PRO A 17 3.44 19.66 2.27
CA PRO A 17 4.31 19.49 1.12
C PRO A 17 4.13 20.69 0.19
N SER A 18 5.18 21.45 -0.04
CA SER A 18 5.18 22.63 -0.89
C SER A 18 5.28 22.22 -2.36
N LEU A 19 4.38 21.49 -2.90
CA LEU A 19 4.07 21.20 -4.31
C LEU A 19 5.26 21.23 -5.33
N GLY A 20 6.52 21.04 -4.88
CA GLY A 20 7.70 20.90 -5.75
C GLY A 20 8.15 22.19 -6.47
N LEU A 21 7.84 23.39 -5.95
CA LEU A 21 8.38 24.65 -6.48
C LEU A 21 9.88 24.78 -6.19
N PRO A 22 10.66 25.49 -7.06
CA PRO A 22 12.06 25.79 -6.79
C PRO A 22 12.23 26.49 -5.45
N GLY A 23 13.16 26.03 -4.62
CA GLY A 23 13.36 26.55 -3.27
C GLY A 23 12.28 26.16 -2.27
N SER A 24 11.38 25.26 -2.62
CA SER A 24 10.35 24.76 -1.73
C SER A 24 10.91 23.69 -0.79
N ARG A 25 10.54 23.75 0.48
CA ARG A 25 10.97 22.78 1.51
C ARG A 25 10.62 21.32 1.20
N SER A 26 9.68 21.04 0.29
CA SER A 26 9.43 19.66 -0.15
C SER A 26 10.57 19.07 -0.96
N ALA A 27 11.42 19.87 -1.58
CA ALA A 27 12.62 19.39 -2.24
C ALA A 27 13.72 19.04 -1.23
N GLU A 28 13.69 19.66 -0.06
CA GLU A 28 14.65 19.51 1.04
C GLU A 28 14.17 18.53 2.13
N LEU A 29 12.94 18.04 2.02
CA LEU A 29 12.30 17.16 3.02
C LEU A 29 13.00 15.84 3.25
N HIS A 30 13.89 15.46 2.35
CA HIS A 30 14.75 14.29 2.49
C HIS A 30 16.02 14.54 3.29
N VAL A 31 16.39 15.81 3.48
CA VAL A 31 17.48 16.18 4.38
C VAL A 31 16.95 16.04 5.79
N SER A 32 17.36 14.97 6.41
CA SER A 32 17.05 14.57 7.77
C SER A 32 16.58 15.70 8.67
N THR A 33 15.31 15.74 8.98
CA THR A 33 14.93 16.29 10.25
C THR A 33 15.47 15.32 11.30
N HIS A 34 16.46 15.72 12.05
CA HIS A 34 17.15 14.94 13.10
C HIS A 34 16.20 14.23 14.08
N ASP A 35 14.90 14.43 13.95
CA ASP A 35 13.90 14.08 14.93
C ASP A 35 13.15 12.78 14.67
N ALA A 36 13.36 12.12 13.52
CA ALA A 36 12.55 10.95 13.20
C ALA A 36 13.30 9.79 12.52
N SER A 37 14.60 9.92 12.24
CA SER A 37 15.40 8.81 11.71
C SER A 37 16.34 8.28 12.79
N PRO A 38 16.23 7.01 13.15
CA PRO A 38 17.18 6.39 14.07
C PRO A 38 18.59 6.24 13.47
N TYR A 39 18.75 6.58 12.19
CA TYR A 39 20.00 6.46 11.45
C TYR A 39 20.72 7.80 11.25
N SER A 40 20.16 8.92 11.73
CA SER A 40 20.76 10.25 11.59
C SER A 40 21.48 10.77 12.85
N ALA A 41 21.43 10.04 13.93
CA ALA A 41 22.18 10.38 15.12
C ALA A 41 23.50 9.60 15.10
N ASP A 42 24.59 10.31 15.03
CA ASP A 42 25.98 9.97 15.30
C ASP A 42 26.93 10.11 14.11
N VAL A 43 27.21 11.36 13.79
CA VAL A 43 28.54 11.77 13.34
C VAL A 43 28.90 13.07 14.06
N LYS A 44 29.16 12.96 15.34
CA LYS A 44 29.97 13.91 16.11
C LYS A 44 30.50 13.17 17.33
N ASP A 45 31.52 12.39 17.14
CA ASP A 45 32.59 12.33 18.13
C ASP A 45 33.88 11.88 17.45
N GLY A 46 34.86 12.78 17.47
CA GLY A 46 36.19 12.54 16.95
C GLY A 46 36.96 11.72 17.95
N SER A 47 36.94 10.42 17.84
CA SER A 47 37.87 9.55 18.53
C SER A 47 38.40 8.45 17.61
N GLN A 48 39.64 8.66 17.20
CA GLN A 48 40.66 7.67 16.83
C GLN A 48 40.21 6.50 15.92
N VAL A 49 40.59 6.64 14.65
CA VAL A 49 40.70 5.55 13.68
C VAL A 49 41.88 4.64 14.09
N PRO A 50 41.66 3.34 14.30
CA PRO A 50 42.78 2.39 14.36
C PRO A 50 43.37 2.21 12.95
N THR A 51 44.65 2.40 12.81
CA THR A 51 45.45 2.10 11.63
C THR A 51 45.25 0.65 11.19
N LEU A 52 44.90 0.47 9.92
CA LEU A 52 44.89 -0.83 9.25
C LEU A 52 46.29 -1.42 9.18
N GLY A 53 46.52 -2.49 9.95
CA GLY A 53 47.58 -3.42 9.77
C GLY A 53 47.04 -4.80 9.45
N GLU A 54 47.59 -5.38 8.40
CA GLU A 54 47.63 -6.79 8.04
C GLU A 54 46.43 -7.50 7.40
N HIS A 55 46.76 -8.12 6.30
CA HIS A 55 46.00 -8.95 5.40
C HIS A 55 45.31 -10.13 6.09
N HIS A 56 43.98 -10.27 5.86
CA HIS A 56 43.29 -11.55 5.89
C HIS A 56 42.40 -11.74 4.67
N PRO A 57 42.25 -12.98 4.15
CA PRO A 57 41.71 -13.24 2.84
C PRO A 57 40.19 -13.11 2.77
N TYR A 58 39.75 -12.71 1.61
CA TYR A 58 38.37 -12.59 1.12
C TYR A 58 37.41 -13.60 1.73
N GLN A 59 36.39 -13.12 2.42
CA GLN A 59 35.08 -13.79 2.53
C GLN A 59 33.99 -12.88 1.96
N GLY A 60 33.48 -13.33 0.88
CA GLY A 60 32.38 -13.06 0.03
C GLY A 60 31.40 -11.95 0.39
N GLY A 61 31.58 -10.80 -0.20
CA GLY A 61 30.58 -9.75 -0.36
C GLY A 61 31.15 -8.75 -1.37
N SER A 62 30.56 -8.68 -2.56
CA SER A 62 31.03 -7.76 -3.58
C SER A 62 31.05 -6.33 -3.02
N PRO A 63 32.17 -5.61 -3.04
CA PRO A 63 32.26 -4.23 -2.54
C PRO A 63 31.30 -3.27 -3.24
N LEU A 64 30.82 -3.63 -4.43
CA LEU A 64 29.86 -2.87 -5.24
C LEU A 64 28.44 -2.83 -4.65
N ILE A 65 28.02 -3.86 -3.89
CA ILE A 65 26.66 -3.89 -3.31
C ILE A 65 26.53 -2.90 -2.15
N ASN A 66 27.61 -2.69 -1.40
CA ASN A 66 27.59 -1.77 -0.26
C ASN A 66 27.66 -0.28 -0.69
N ALA A 67 28.26 0.03 -1.84
CA ALA A 67 28.30 1.38 -2.40
C ALA A 67 26.95 1.86 -2.94
N VAL A 68 26.06 0.94 -3.31
CA VAL A 68 24.78 1.23 -3.99
C VAL A 68 23.66 1.63 -3.01
N THR A 69 23.84 1.39 -1.71
CA THR A 69 22.83 1.74 -0.69
C THR A 69 23.09 3.07 0.01
N GLY A 70 24.07 3.84 -0.46
CA GLY A 70 24.48 5.09 0.16
C GLY A 70 23.53 6.27 -0.07
N ALA A 71 23.67 7.23 0.79
CA ALA A 71 22.87 8.46 0.87
C ALA A 71 22.99 9.39 -0.35
N ASP A 72 23.99 9.18 -1.20
CA ASP A 72 24.33 10.05 -2.34
C ASP A 72 23.28 10.08 -3.46
N LEU A 73 22.23 9.29 -3.33
CA LEU A 73 21.13 9.25 -4.29
C LEU A 73 20.12 10.37 -4.14
N LEU A 74 20.16 11.11 -3.05
CA LEU A 74 19.12 12.06 -2.72
C LEU A 74 19.48 13.51 -3.05
N ASP A 75 20.75 13.83 -3.25
CA ASP A 75 21.18 15.19 -3.62
C ASP A 75 22.26 15.21 -4.72
N PRO A 76 21.85 15.17 -5.98
CA PRO A 76 22.74 15.32 -7.13
C PRO A 76 22.76 16.75 -7.72
N ALA A 77 22.23 17.74 -7.03
CA ALA A 77 22.18 19.10 -7.56
C ALA A 77 23.41 19.96 -7.19
N ALA A 78 24.28 19.52 -6.29
CA ALA A 78 25.52 20.21 -6.00
C ALA A 78 26.63 19.75 -6.95
N PRO A 79 27.33 20.65 -7.65
CA PRO A 79 28.54 20.28 -8.37
C PRO A 79 29.61 19.83 -7.36
N PRO A 80 30.39 18.79 -7.64
CA PRO A 80 31.38 18.27 -6.69
C PRO A 80 32.54 19.27 -6.58
N LYS A 81 32.50 20.10 -5.56
CA LYS A 81 33.61 20.96 -5.13
C LYS A 81 34.28 20.45 -3.85
N HIS A 82 34.20 19.18 -3.56
CA HIS A 82 34.90 18.63 -2.39
C HIS A 82 35.74 17.43 -2.77
N LYS A 83 36.97 17.42 -2.23
CA LYS A 83 37.91 16.28 -2.23
C LYS A 83 37.15 14.99 -1.84
N PRO A 84 37.55 13.81 -2.33
CA PRO A 84 36.90 12.58 -1.97
C PRO A 84 36.93 12.43 -0.44
N GLU A 85 35.81 12.71 0.16
CA GLU A 85 35.57 12.43 1.57
C GLU A 85 35.56 10.92 1.72
N SER A 86 36.26 10.44 2.73
CA SER A 86 36.38 9.03 3.08
C SER A 86 35.07 8.29 2.90
N ALA A 87 35.14 7.08 2.33
CA ALA A 87 34.00 6.22 2.07
C ALA A 87 32.99 6.27 3.22
N PRO A 88 31.69 6.49 2.93
CA PRO A 88 30.68 6.58 3.97
C PRO A 88 30.73 5.31 4.80
N ALA A 89 30.81 5.48 6.12
CA ALA A 89 30.83 4.39 7.07
C ALA A 89 29.72 3.39 6.73
N ALA A 90 30.08 2.13 6.58
CA ALA A 90 29.12 1.06 6.32
C ALA A 90 27.97 1.21 7.32
N PHE A 91 26.73 1.20 6.81
CA PHE A 91 25.55 1.21 7.67
C PHE A 91 25.76 0.20 8.79
N PRO A 92 25.48 0.54 10.06
CA PRO A 92 25.60 -0.42 11.13
C PRO A 92 24.87 -1.68 10.68
N ARG A 93 25.60 -2.80 10.56
CA ARG A 93 25.00 -4.12 10.41
C ARG A 93 23.80 -4.15 11.35
N GLU A 94 22.66 -4.64 10.86
CA GLU A 94 21.49 -4.91 11.70
C GLU A 94 21.97 -5.36 13.07
N ARG A 95 22.04 -4.43 14.03
CA ARG A 95 22.40 -4.79 15.39
C ARG A 95 21.37 -5.79 15.83
N ALA A 96 21.84 -7.00 16.06
CA ALA A 96 21.02 -8.10 16.47
C ALA A 96 20.12 -7.66 17.63
N ALA A 97 18.83 -8.00 17.50
CA ALA A 97 17.81 -7.91 18.53
C ALA A 97 17.76 -6.56 19.26
N SER A 98 16.85 -5.73 18.81
CA SER A 98 16.19 -4.65 19.56
C SER A 98 16.96 -4.18 20.80
N ASP A 99 17.41 -2.92 20.80
CA ASP A 99 17.81 -2.23 22.03
C ASP A 99 16.64 -2.06 23.03
N LEU A 100 15.53 -2.79 22.81
CA LEU A 100 14.36 -2.80 23.69
C LEU A 100 14.69 -3.55 24.97
N THR A 101 14.31 -2.96 26.09
CA THR A 101 14.34 -3.65 27.38
C THR A 101 13.39 -4.84 27.41
N PHE A 102 13.61 -5.79 28.29
CA PHE A 102 12.70 -6.94 28.48
C PHE A 102 11.24 -6.50 28.72
N ALA A 103 11.04 -5.40 29.47
CA ALA A 103 9.71 -4.84 29.73
C ALA A 103 9.05 -4.29 28.47
N GLU A 104 9.81 -3.65 27.58
CA GLU A 104 9.33 -3.13 26.29
C GLU A 104 9.01 -4.28 25.34
N LEU A 105 9.87 -5.31 25.25
CA LEU A 105 9.60 -6.51 24.44
C LEU A 105 8.34 -7.23 24.91
N ARG A 106 8.11 -7.33 26.24
CA ARG A 106 6.89 -7.90 26.79
C ARG A 106 5.65 -7.09 26.41
N ARG A 107 5.72 -5.75 26.48
CA ARG A 107 4.63 -4.87 26.03
C ARG A 107 4.35 -5.03 24.55
N PHE A 108 5.39 -5.03 23.71
CA PHE A 108 5.25 -5.26 22.27
C PHE A 108 4.60 -6.62 22.00
N ALA A 109 5.06 -7.69 22.65
CA ALA A 109 4.47 -9.01 22.51
C ALA A 109 2.99 -9.05 22.93
N MET A 110 2.64 -8.37 24.01
CA MET A 110 1.24 -8.23 24.45
C MET A 110 0.37 -7.56 23.39
N PHE A 111 0.83 -6.45 22.79
CA PHE A 111 0.09 -5.75 21.74
C PHE A 111 0.00 -6.59 20.47
N ARG A 112 1.07 -7.31 20.09
CA ARG A 112 1.02 -8.26 18.98
C ARG A 112 -0.05 -9.33 19.19
N TRP A 113 -0.09 -9.96 20.38
CA TRP A 113 -1.06 -11.00 20.68
C TRP A 113 -2.49 -10.47 20.79
N MET A 114 -2.68 -9.25 21.27
CA MET A 114 -3.98 -8.57 21.27
C MET A 114 -4.48 -8.38 19.82
N GLY A 115 -3.62 -7.96 18.90
CA GLY A 115 -3.98 -7.85 17.47
C GLY A 115 -4.22 -9.24 16.84
N THR A 116 -3.47 -10.27 17.26
CA THR A 116 -3.71 -11.66 16.81
C THR A 116 -5.08 -12.16 17.27
N LEU A 117 -5.47 -11.87 18.52
CA LEU A 117 -6.83 -12.14 19.01
C LEU A 117 -7.86 -11.38 18.18
N GLY A 118 -7.59 -10.11 17.84
CA GLY A 118 -8.44 -9.33 16.95
C GLY A 118 -8.62 -9.99 15.58
N ALA A 119 -7.53 -10.48 14.97
CA ALA A 119 -7.57 -11.20 13.70
C ALA A 119 -8.33 -12.54 13.79
N LEU A 120 -8.20 -13.26 14.91
CA LEU A 120 -8.97 -14.49 15.19
C LEU A 120 -10.47 -14.21 15.29
N LEU A 121 -10.86 -13.18 16.06
CA LEU A 121 -12.27 -12.78 16.20
C LEU A 121 -12.84 -12.32 14.85
N LEU A 122 -12.06 -11.56 14.10
CA LEU A 122 -12.43 -11.13 12.75
C LEU A 122 -12.66 -12.34 11.82
N GLY A 123 -11.71 -13.28 11.79
CA GLY A 123 -11.82 -14.48 10.97
C GLY A 123 -12.99 -15.40 11.38
N PHE A 124 -13.24 -15.53 12.68
CA PHE A 124 -14.37 -16.32 13.20
C PHE A 124 -15.72 -15.64 12.91
N GLY A 125 -15.84 -14.34 13.17
CA GLY A 125 -17.04 -13.58 12.85
C GLY A 125 -17.36 -13.56 11.35
N ALA A 126 -16.34 -13.61 10.50
CA ALA A 126 -16.50 -13.66 9.05
C ALA A 126 -17.27 -14.91 8.55
N LEU A 127 -17.30 -16.01 9.32
CA LEU A 127 -18.08 -17.21 8.98
C LEU A 127 -19.60 -16.92 8.91
N GLY A 128 -20.08 -15.85 9.57
CA GLY A 128 -21.47 -15.43 9.49
C GLY A 128 -21.67 -14.03 8.93
N ALA A 129 -20.71 -13.13 9.15
CA ALA A 129 -20.80 -11.74 8.73
C ALA A 129 -19.89 -11.38 7.54
N GLY A 130 -19.12 -12.32 7.01
CA GLY A 130 -18.28 -12.09 5.84
C GLY A 130 -19.07 -11.90 4.54
N ALA A 131 -18.37 -11.64 3.47
CA ALA A 131 -18.91 -11.59 2.10
C ALA A 131 -19.11 -13.04 1.60
N LEU A 132 -20.13 -13.70 2.13
CA LEU A 132 -20.39 -15.12 1.86
C LEU A 132 -20.98 -15.30 0.46
N PRO A 133 -20.73 -16.46 -0.21
CA PRO A 133 -21.33 -16.75 -1.50
C PRO A 133 -22.83 -16.97 -1.37
N VAL A 134 -23.59 -16.61 -2.43
CA VAL A 134 -25.05 -16.69 -2.44
C VAL A 134 -25.51 -18.15 -2.47
N VAL A 135 -24.77 -19.03 -3.15
CA VAL A 135 -25.10 -20.45 -3.29
C VAL A 135 -23.92 -21.32 -2.86
N ASN A 136 -24.22 -22.51 -2.39
CA ASN A 136 -23.21 -23.52 -2.01
C ASN A 136 -22.14 -22.97 -1.06
N ASN A 137 -22.55 -22.27 -0.01
CA ASN A 137 -21.64 -21.65 0.95
C ASN A 137 -20.79 -22.71 1.69
N PRO A 138 -19.48 -22.84 1.38
CA PRO A 138 -18.63 -23.87 1.98
C PRO A 138 -18.28 -23.57 3.44
N TYR A 139 -18.42 -22.33 3.88
CA TYR A 139 -18.02 -21.89 5.22
C TYR A 139 -18.99 -22.35 6.31
N THR A 140 -20.19 -22.83 5.94
CA THR A 140 -21.13 -23.44 6.88
C THR A 140 -20.64 -24.76 7.46
N SER A 141 -19.74 -25.47 6.76
CA SER A 141 -19.10 -26.69 7.24
C SER A 141 -17.89 -26.45 8.14
N PHE A 142 -17.40 -25.21 8.25
CA PHE A 142 -16.29 -24.86 9.14
C PHE A 142 -16.77 -24.88 10.60
N ILE A 143 -15.84 -25.10 11.54
CA ILE A 143 -16.14 -25.15 12.98
C ILE A 143 -16.81 -23.83 13.39
N GLY A 144 -18.05 -23.91 13.88
CA GLY A 144 -18.88 -22.77 14.26
C GLY A 144 -19.56 -22.06 13.07
N GLY A 145 -19.26 -22.44 11.82
CA GLY A 145 -19.76 -21.76 10.62
C GLY A 145 -21.28 -21.80 10.50
N SER A 146 -21.92 -22.95 10.74
CA SER A 146 -23.39 -23.09 10.69
C SER A 146 -24.10 -22.24 11.77
N ILE A 147 -23.50 -22.05 12.93
CA ILE A 147 -24.01 -21.20 14.02
C ILE A 147 -23.86 -19.73 13.62
N MET A 148 -22.64 -19.32 13.26
CA MET A 148 -22.36 -17.94 12.86
C MET A 148 -23.22 -17.47 11.68
N ALA A 149 -23.43 -18.32 10.67
CA ALA A 149 -24.23 -18.02 9.49
C ALA A 149 -25.71 -17.68 9.82
N ARG A 150 -26.24 -18.19 10.95
CA ARG A 150 -27.60 -17.87 11.43
C ARG A 150 -27.67 -16.62 12.28
N MET A 151 -26.53 -16.05 12.70
CA MET A 151 -26.43 -14.96 13.68
C MET A 151 -25.69 -13.76 13.09
N LEU A 152 -26.21 -13.21 11.99
CA LEU A 152 -25.55 -12.13 11.23
C LEU A 152 -25.12 -10.94 12.10
N GLN A 153 -26.01 -10.41 12.94
CA GLN A 153 -25.71 -9.24 13.77
C GLN A 153 -24.63 -9.55 14.81
N SER A 154 -24.75 -10.68 15.51
CA SER A 154 -23.75 -11.13 16.50
C SER A 154 -22.40 -11.38 15.84
N SER A 155 -22.39 -11.99 14.65
CA SER A 155 -21.18 -12.21 13.86
C SER A 155 -20.52 -10.89 13.45
N MET A 156 -21.29 -9.86 13.08
CA MET A 156 -20.77 -8.52 12.81
C MET A 156 -20.19 -7.85 14.06
N ILE A 157 -20.84 -8.00 15.21
CA ILE A 157 -20.33 -7.50 16.49
C ILE A 157 -18.96 -8.11 16.78
N VAL A 158 -18.82 -9.42 16.63
CA VAL A 158 -17.53 -10.12 16.80
C VAL A 158 -16.48 -9.61 15.81
N CYS A 159 -16.83 -9.39 14.54
CA CYS A 159 -15.94 -8.80 13.55
C CYS A 159 -15.47 -7.40 13.98
N PHE A 160 -16.36 -6.51 14.41
CA PHE A 160 -15.98 -5.14 14.77
C PHE A 160 -15.18 -5.07 16.07
N ILE A 161 -15.41 -5.98 17.02
CA ILE A 161 -14.52 -6.15 18.19
C ILE A 161 -13.12 -6.56 17.68
N GLY A 162 -13.05 -7.49 16.73
CA GLY A 162 -11.80 -7.91 16.09
C GLY A 162 -11.06 -6.76 15.39
N VAL A 163 -11.78 -5.96 14.58
CA VAL A 163 -11.25 -4.75 13.94
C VAL A 163 -10.72 -3.76 14.97
N ALA A 164 -11.47 -3.50 16.03
CA ALA A 164 -11.08 -2.57 17.07
C ALA A 164 -9.80 -3.02 17.81
N LEU A 165 -9.68 -4.30 18.17
CA LEU A 165 -8.46 -4.84 18.75
C LEU A 165 -7.26 -4.73 17.81
N LEU A 166 -7.45 -4.97 16.52
CA LEU A 166 -6.40 -4.84 15.51
C LEU A 166 -5.92 -3.39 15.39
N VAL A 167 -6.86 -2.44 15.28
CA VAL A 167 -6.57 -0.99 15.21
C VAL A 167 -5.87 -0.50 16.46
N ILE A 168 -6.37 -0.85 17.65
CA ILE A 168 -5.76 -0.47 18.94
C ILE A 168 -4.35 -1.06 19.05
N SER A 169 -4.16 -2.33 18.67
CA SER A 169 -2.84 -2.98 18.69
C SER A 169 -1.86 -2.27 17.75
N TRP A 170 -2.29 -1.92 16.54
CA TRP A 170 -1.50 -1.18 15.57
C TRP A 170 -1.06 0.18 16.13
N LEU A 171 -1.99 0.93 16.75
CA LEU A 171 -1.68 2.22 17.39
C LEU A 171 -0.69 2.07 18.55
N LEU A 172 -0.85 1.05 19.38
CA LEU A 172 0.01 0.79 20.54
C LEU A 172 1.42 0.29 20.15
N ILE A 173 1.57 -0.29 18.95
CA ILE A 173 2.88 -0.71 18.40
C ILE A 173 3.67 0.50 17.84
N ALA A 174 3.02 1.58 17.43
CA ALA A 174 3.65 2.75 16.81
C ALA A 174 4.92 3.27 17.52
N PRO A 175 4.94 3.45 18.86
CA PRO A 175 6.12 3.96 19.56
C PRO A 175 7.38 3.09 19.40
N PHE A 176 7.21 1.80 19.14
CA PHE A 176 8.32 0.85 19.00
C PHE A 176 8.92 0.81 17.59
N THR A 177 8.37 1.56 16.64
CA THR A 177 8.75 1.50 15.22
C THR A 177 9.54 2.72 14.75
N GLY A 178 9.75 3.72 15.63
CA GLY A 178 10.34 5.00 15.24
C GLY A 178 9.39 5.88 14.40
N ALA A 179 8.09 5.53 14.34
CA ALA A 179 7.10 6.30 13.60
C ALA A 179 6.69 7.61 14.29
N LEU A 180 6.79 7.65 15.62
CA LEU A 180 6.44 8.81 16.43
C LEU A 180 7.71 9.44 17.02
N PRO A 181 7.79 10.78 17.15
CA PRO A 181 8.90 11.42 17.82
C PRO A 181 8.95 10.97 19.28
N SER A 182 10.15 10.56 19.74
CA SER A 182 10.35 10.15 21.13
C SER A 182 10.13 11.34 22.05
N ARG A 183 9.23 11.19 23.03
CA ARG A 183 9.03 12.18 24.12
C ARG A 183 10.22 12.27 25.09
N SER A 184 11.23 11.40 24.97
CA SER A 184 12.33 11.26 25.94
C SER A 184 13.42 12.33 25.84
N ARG A 185 13.26 13.38 25.03
CA ARG A 185 14.26 14.45 24.85
C ARG A 185 14.47 15.39 26.05
N LYS A 186 13.77 15.17 27.19
CA LYS A 186 13.93 15.99 28.40
C LYS A 186 14.98 15.49 29.39
N SER A 187 15.49 14.29 29.21
CA SER A 187 16.59 13.75 30.01
C SER A 187 17.82 13.71 29.14
N GLY A 188 18.84 14.51 29.44
CA GLY A 188 20.09 14.67 28.70
C GLY A 188 20.99 13.41 28.65
N LYS A 189 20.42 12.24 28.66
CA LYS A 189 21.07 10.97 28.34
C LYS A 189 20.77 10.64 26.88
N ASN A 190 21.82 10.32 26.10
CA ASN A 190 21.79 9.75 24.78
C ASN A 190 21.12 8.35 24.79
N ASP A 191 19.85 8.28 25.18
CA ASP A 191 19.04 7.10 24.97
C ASP A 191 18.62 7.11 23.49
N GLY A 192 19.41 6.45 22.64
CA GLY A 192 19.08 6.21 21.24
C GLY A 192 17.66 5.66 21.11
N LEU A 193 16.97 6.00 20.02
CA LEU A 193 15.63 5.49 19.76
C LEU A 193 15.64 3.97 19.80
N ARG A 194 14.95 3.39 20.77
CA ARG A 194 14.81 1.94 20.92
C ARG A 194 13.75 1.44 19.97
N ILE A 195 14.19 0.77 18.89
CA ILE A 195 13.31 0.33 17.81
C ILE A 195 13.27 -1.20 17.77
N VAL A 196 12.07 -1.72 17.50
CA VAL A 196 11.85 -3.16 17.33
C VAL A 196 12.57 -3.69 16.09
N SER A 197 13.04 -4.93 16.13
CA SER A 197 13.68 -5.56 14.97
C SER A 197 12.68 -5.80 13.83
N MET A 198 13.18 -5.77 12.59
CA MET A 198 12.37 -6.05 11.40
C MET A 198 11.70 -7.43 11.46
N SER A 199 12.41 -8.44 11.98
CA SER A 199 11.87 -9.80 12.11
C SER A 199 10.64 -9.87 13.02
N LEU A 200 10.59 -9.07 14.09
CA LEU A 200 9.42 -9.02 14.96
C LEU A 200 8.21 -8.37 14.27
N LEU A 201 8.41 -7.37 13.41
CA LEU A 201 7.32 -6.78 12.62
C LEU A 201 6.80 -7.77 11.57
N TRP A 202 7.69 -8.51 10.90
CA TRP A 202 7.27 -9.58 9.97
C TRP A 202 6.53 -10.71 10.67
N ARG A 203 6.98 -11.13 11.86
CA ARG A 203 6.22 -12.08 12.69
C ARG A 203 4.87 -11.53 13.14
N THR A 204 4.77 -10.22 13.36
CA THR A 204 3.49 -9.56 13.69
C THR A 204 2.56 -9.59 12.47
N PHE A 205 3.06 -9.27 11.28
CA PHE A 205 2.30 -9.39 10.04
C PHE A 205 1.79 -10.82 9.81
N ALA A 206 2.66 -11.82 9.96
CA ALA A 206 2.27 -13.22 9.84
C ALA A 206 1.21 -13.63 10.89
N ALA A 207 1.39 -13.21 12.16
CA ALA A 207 0.45 -13.52 13.23
C ALA A 207 -0.95 -12.90 13.02
N TRP A 208 -1.02 -11.72 12.40
CA TRP A 208 -2.30 -11.07 12.10
C TRP A 208 -2.93 -11.58 10.80
N SER A 209 -2.12 -12.00 9.82
CA SER A 209 -2.61 -12.48 8.52
C SER A 209 -3.07 -13.94 8.56
N LEU A 210 -2.43 -14.79 9.37
CA LEU A 210 -2.70 -16.23 9.38
C LEU A 210 -4.15 -16.60 9.76
N PRO A 211 -4.77 -16.03 10.81
CA PRO A 211 -6.18 -16.30 11.11
C PRO A 211 -7.11 -15.86 9.97
N ILE A 212 -6.79 -14.75 9.31
CA ILE A 212 -7.58 -14.22 8.21
C ILE A 212 -7.41 -15.08 6.96
N LEU A 213 -6.22 -15.65 6.73
CA LEU A 213 -5.95 -16.54 5.59
C LEU A 213 -6.95 -17.70 5.52
N LEU A 214 -7.36 -18.23 6.67
CA LEU A 214 -8.25 -19.38 6.78
C LEU A 214 -9.74 -19.00 6.91
N SER A 215 -10.08 -17.72 6.83
CA SER A 215 -11.44 -17.22 7.02
C SER A 215 -12.23 -17.08 5.71
N ALA A 216 -13.54 -16.84 5.82
CA ALA A 216 -14.36 -16.40 4.69
C ALA A 216 -13.87 -15.02 4.15
N PRO A 217 -14.19 -14.64 2.88
CA PRO A 217 -13.92 -13.31 2.35
C PRO A 217 -14.64 -12.23 3.17
N MET A 218 -14.07 -11.02 3.21
CA MET A 218 -14.62 -9.92 3.99
C MET A 218 -14.52 -8.60 3.25
N PHE A 219 -15.38 -7.64 3.59
CA PHE A 219 -15.41 -6.24 3.15
C PHE A 219 -15.74 -6.02 1.67
N THR A 220 -15.72 -7.05 0.84
CA THR A 220 -16.08 -7.01 -0.59
C THR A 220 -16.44 -8.39 -1.10
N GLN A 221 -17.25 -8.44 -2.14
CA GLN A 221 -17.57 -9.65 -2.89
C GLN A 221 -16.74 -9.79 -4.19
N ASP A 222 -15.77 -8.92 -4.43
CA ASP A 222 -14.98 -8.88 -5.68
C ASP A 222 -14.25 -10.20 -5.96
N ILE A 223 -13.90 -10.94 -4.91
CA ILE A 223 -13.25 -12.25 -5.05
C ILE A 223 -14.06 -13.22 -5.93
N TYR A 224 -15.39 -13.16 -5.88
CA TYR A 224 -16.23 -14.02 -6.72
C TYR A 224 -16.12 -13.67 -8.20
N SER A 225 -15.94 -12.38 -8.53
CA SER A 225 -15.61 -11.96 -9.89
C SER A 225 -14.25 -12.50 -10.34
N TYR A 226 -13.24 -12.55 -9.43
CA TYR A 226 -11.93 -13.12 -9.77
C TYR A 226 -12.02 -14.63 -10.02
N LEU A 227 -12.75 -15.35 -9.17
CA LEU A 227 -12.97 -16.80 -9.35
C LEU A 227 -13.72 -17.09 -10.66
N ALA A 228 -14.79 -16.35 -10.94
CA ALA A 228 -15.58 -16.52 -12.16
C ALA A 228 -14.75 -16.19 -13.41
N ASN A 229 -14.02 -15.08 -13.42
CA ASN A 229 -13.11 -14.73 -14.53
C ASN A 229 -11.98 -15.75 -14.72
N GLY A 230 -11.45 -16.30 -13.63
CA GLY A 230 -10.47 -17.39 -13.70
C GLY A 230 -11.04 -18.63 -14.38
N SER A 231 -12.28 -19.01 -14.07
CA SER A 231 -12.99 -20.12 -14.72
C SER A 231 -13.28 -19.85 -16.20
N ILE A 232 -13.71 -18.61 -16.53
CA ILE A 232 -13.94 -18.16 -17.92
C ILE A 232 -12.66 -18.35 -18.75
N VAL A 233 -11.53 -17.83 -18.29
CA VAL A 233 -10.24 -17.96 -19.00
C VAL A 233 -9.80 -19.43 -19.08
N ARG A 234 -9.97 -20.21 -18.01
CA ARG A 234 -9.67 -21.66 -18.01
C ARG A 234 -10.47 -22.42 -19.05
N MET A 235 -11.71 -22.02 -19.31
CA MET A 235 -12.58 -22.60 -20.34
C MET A 235 -12.27 -22.10 -21.77
N GLY A 236 -11.27 -21.22 -21.94
CA GLY A 236 -10.89 -20.64 -23.22
C GLY A 236 -11.85 -19.55 -23.72
N LEU A 237 -12.71 -19.02 -22.86
CA LEU A 237 -13.64 -17.94 -23.17
C LEU A 237 -12.97 -16.58 -22.97
N ASP A 238 -13.43 -15.55 -23.73
CA ASP A 238 -12.90 -14.20 -23.61
C ASP A 238 -13.59 -13.43 -22.47
N PRO A 239 -12.88 -13.10 -21.37
CA PRO A 239 -13.45 -12.38 -20.24
C PRO A 239 -13.75 -10.90 -20.53
N TYR A 240 -13.37 -10.40 -21.71
CA TYR A 240 -13.65 -9.02 -22.15
C TYR A 240 -14.86 -8.92 -23.08
N SER A 241 -15.43 -10.03 -23.52
CA SER A 241 -16.56 -10.05 -24.43
C SER A 241 -17.91 -9.82 -23.74
N ALA A 242 -18.09 -10.37 -22.53
CA ALA A 242 -19.32 -10.25 -21.75
C ALA A 242 -19.08 -10.49 -20.25
N GLY A 243 -20.13 -10.39 -19.43
CA GLY A 243 -20.06 -10.62 -18.00
C GLY A 243 -20.06 -12.09 -17.61
N PRO A 244 -19.72 -12.41 -16.33
CA PRO A 244 -19.64 -13.79 -15.85
C PRO A 244 -20.94 -14.60 -16.01
N ILE A 245 -22.11 -14.01 -15.81
CA ILE A 245 -23.38 -14.73 -15.99
C ILE A 245 -23.62 -15.05 -17.48
N ASP A 246 -23.24 -14.13 -18.37
CA ASP A 246 -23.47 -14.28 -19.82
C ASP A 246 -22.54 -15.37 -20.41
N LEU A 247 -21.34 -15.54 -19.83
CA LEU A 247 -20.32 -16.48 -20.32
C LEU A 247 -20.41 -17.86 -19.67
N LEU A 248 -20.68 -17.93 -18.36
CA LEU A 248 -20.73 -19.19 -17.61
C LEU A 248 -22.15 -19.75 -17.51
N GLY A 249 -23.18 -18.93 -17.74
CA GLY A 249 -24.59 -19.29 -17.56
C GLY A 249 -25.12 -18.99 -16.15
N THR A 250 -26.44 -18.83 -16.07
CA THR A 250 -27.16 -18.43 -14.84
C THR A 250 -27.10 -19.48 -13.73
N ASP A 251 -26.89 -20.73 -14.06
CA ASP A 251 -26.86 -21.84 -13.09
C ASP A 251 -25.45 -22.13 -12.54
N HIS A 252 -24.43 -21.51 -13.11
CA HIS A 252 -23.05 -21.73 -12.68
C HIS A 252 -22.80 -21.15 -11.27
N PRO A 253 -22.31 -21.94 -10.28
CA PRO A 253 -22.17 -21.48 -8.88
C PRO A 253 -21.30 -20.24 -8.71
N LEU A 254 -20.21 -20.11 -9.47
CA LEU A 254 -19.33 -18.94 -9.42
C LEU A 254 -20.03 -17.71 -10.00
N ALA A 255 -20.70 -17.84 -11.13
CA ALA A 255 -21.43 -16.74 -11.75
C ALA A 255 -22.53 -16.18 -10.83
N ARG A 256 -23.28 -17.05 -10.17
CA ARG A 256 -24.33 -16.68 -9.20
C ARG A 256 -23.78 -15.96 -7.95
N SER A 257 -22.53 -16.16 -7.63
CA SER A 257 -21.88 -15.54 -6.48
C SER A 257 -21.26 -14.16 -6.80
N VAL A 258 -21.14 -13.80 -8.09
CA VAL A 258 -20.67 -12.49 -8.53
C VAL A 258 -21.65 -11.40 -8.11
N PRO A 259 -21.19 -10.25 -7.57
CA PRO A 259 -22.07 -9.13 -7.28
C PRO A 259 -22.87 -8.69 -8.50
N PHE A 260 -24.16 -8.37 -8.30
CA PHE A 260 -25.09 -8.00 -9.38
C PHE A 260 -24.53 -6.91 -10.30
N ILE A 261 -23.83 -5.91 -9.74
CA ILE A 261 -23.24 -4.81 -10.50
C ILE A 261 -22.15 -5.26 -11.49
N TRP A 262 -21.57 -6.44 -11.30
CA TRP A 262 -20.51 -7.02 -12.14
C TRP A 262 -20.97 -8.25 -12.92
N ALA A 263 -22.19 -8.72 -12.67
CA ALA A 263 -22.70 -9.98 -13.21
C ALA A 263 -22.74 -9.99 -14.75
N HIS A 264 -23.11 -8.86 -15.36
CA HIS A 264 -23.20 -8.65 -16.80
C HIS A 264 -22.10 -7.73 -17.36
N SER A 265 -21.06 -7.44 -16.56
CA SER A 265 -19.99 -6.53 -16.98
C SER A 265 -18.75 -7.31 -17.38
N PRO A 266 -18.12 -7.01 -18.54
CA PRO A 266 -16.80 -7.52 -18.89
C PRO A 266 -15.77 -7.23 -17.80
N SER A 267 -14.73 -8.06 -17.72
CA SER A 267 -13.68 -7.89 -16.72
C SER A 267 -12.89 -6.60 -16.93
N PRO A 268 -12.73 -5.73 -15.90
CA PRO A 268 -11.90 -4.53 -15.99
C PRO A 268 -10.41 -4.82 -15.70
N TYR A 269 -10.05 -6.07 -15.41
CA TYR A 269 -8.70 -6.43 -15.00
C TYR A 269 -7.81 -6.80 -16.19
N GLY A 270 -6.53 -6.51 -16.06
CA GLY A 270 -5.55 -6.84 -17.08
C GLY A 270 -5.14 -8.33 -17.08
N PRO A 271 -4.37 -8.74 -18.10
CA PRO A 271 -4.07 -10.15 -18.36
C PRO A 271 -3.19 -10.81 -17.28
N VAL A 272 -2.44 -10.04 -16.49
CA VAL A 272 -1.68 -10.61 -15.35
C VAL A 272 -2.64 -11.06 -14.24
N ALA A 273 -3.62 -10.23 -13.88
CA ALA A 273 -4.61 -10.61 -12.86
C ALA A 273 -5.44 -11.81 -13.31
N LEU A 274 -5.92 -11.79 -14.55
CA LEU A 274 -6.74 -12.86 -15.12
C LEU A 274 -5.96 -14.17 -15.34
N GLY A 275 -4.71 -14.07 -15.78
CA GLY A 275 -3.83 -15.24 -15.92
C GLY A 275 -3.54 -15.91 -14.58
N LEU A 276 -3.30 -15.12 -13.52
CA LEU A 276 -3.16 -15.65 -12.16
C LEU A 276 -4.46 -16.27 -11.64
N ALA A 277 -5.60 -15.66 -11.90
CA ALA A 277 -6.91 -16.21 -11.55
C ALA A 277 -7.19 -17.53 -12.31
N SER A 278 -6.84 -17.60 -13.59
CA SER A 278 -6.94 -18.82 -14.40
C SER A 278 -6.03 -19.92 -13.87
N LEU A 279 -4.78 -19.60 -13.52
CA LEU A 279 -3.86 -20.57 -12.92
C LEU A 279 -4.43 -21.13 -11.61
N ILE A 280 -5.00 -20.28 -10.76
CA ILE A 280 -5.66 -20.72 -9.53
C ILE A 280 -6.86 -21.59 -9.86
N SER A 281 -7.68 -21.22 -10.86
CA SER A 281 -8.82 -22.01 -11.30
C SER A 281 -8.44 -23.39 -11.85
N HIS A 282 -7.30 -23.51 -12.54
CA HIS A 282 -6.76 -24.82 -12.95
C HIS A 282 -6.41 -25.73 -11.76
N ILE A 283 -5.91 -25.15 -10.67
CA ILE A 283 -5.54 -25.90 -9.46
C ILE A 283 -6.77 -26.27 -8.62
N THR A 284 -7.73 -25.36 -8.50
CA THR A 284 -8.85 -25.47 -7.55
C THR A 284 -10.15 -25.90 -8.18
N GLY A 285 -10.23 -25.92 -9.51
CA GLY A 285 -11.49 -26.05 -10.23
C GLY A 285 -12.42 -24.89 -9.86
N ASP A 286 -13.69 -25.19 -9.65
CA ASP A 286 -14.71 -24.21 -9.25
C ASP A 286 -14.94 -24.16 -7.73
N SER A 287 -13.98 -24.70 -6.94
CA SER A 287 -14.05 -24.67 -5.49
C SER A 287 -13.86 -23.25 -4.94
N ILE A 288 -14.92 -22.69 -4.34
CA ILE A 288 -14.88 -21.37 -3.73
C ILE A 288 -13.85 -21.32 -2.58
N ALA A 289 -13.87 -22.29 -1.67
CA ALA A 289 -13.00 -22.28 -0.49
C ALA A 289 -11.50 -22.29 -0.85
N TRP A 290 -11.11 -23.21 -1.75
CA TRP A 290 -9.72 -23.33 -2.20
C TRP A 290 -9.31 -22.16 -3.09
N GLY A 291 -10.21 -21.68 -3.95
CA GLY A 291 -9.98 -20.49 -4.77
C GLY A 291 -9.72 -19.24 -3.92
N VAL A 292 -10.54 -18.99 -2.90
CA VAL A 292 -10.36 -17.92 -1.92
C VAL A 292 -9.04 -18.05 -1.17
N PHE A 293 -8.70 -19.26 -0.71
CA PHE A 293 -7.45 -19.54 0.01
C PHE A 293 -6.22 -19.21 -0.84
N LEU A 294 -6.18 -19.65 -2.11
CA LEU A 294 -5.04 -19.41 -2.99
C LEU A 294 -4.94 -17.93 -3.41
N HIS A 295 -6.06 -17.27 -3.72
CA HIS A 295 -6.05 -15.83 -4.03
C HIS A 295 -5.57 -15.01 -2.83
N ARG A 296 -5.97 -15.37 -1.60
CA ARG A 296 -5.50 -14.70 -0.39
C ARG A 296 -4.03 -14.96 -0.12
N THR A 297 -3.55 -16.16 -0.37
CA THR A 297 -2.12 -16.50 -0.30
C THR A 297 -1.32 -15.63 -1.27
N LEU A 298 -1.81 -15.48 -2.50
CA LEU A 298 -1.22 -14.62 -3.52
C LEU A 298 -1.23 -13.13 -3.08
N SER A 299 -2.32 -12.65 -2.48
CA SER A 299 -2.39 -11.30 -1.90
C SER A 299 -1.37 -11.09 -0.80
N ILE A 300 -1.22 -12.04 0.12
CA ILE A 300 -0.20 -11.99 1.19
C ILE A 300 1.22 -11.95 0.60
N ALA A 301 1.49 -12.73 -0.46
CA ALA A 301 2.77 -12.70 -1.16
C ALA A 301 3.02 -11.32 -1.81
N GLY A 302 2.02 -10.72 -2.44
CA GLY A 302 2.08 -9.36 -2.98
C GLY A 302 2.39 -8.32 -1.90
N ILE A 303 1.72 -8.40 -0.74
CA ILE A 303 1.96 -7.50 0.39
C ILE A 303 3.37 -7.72 0.97
N ALA A 304 3.84 -8.96 1.05
CA ALA A 304 5.19 -9.27 1.51
C ALA A 304 6.25 -8.67 0.56
N LEU A 305 6.02 -8.76 -0.75
CA LEU A 305 6.87 -8.14 -1.76
C LEU A 305 6.86 -6.61 -1.65
N ALA A 306 5.68 -5.99 -1.45
CA ALA A 306 5.57 -4.56 -1.17
C ALA A 306 6.34 -4.17 0.10
N GLY A 307 6.23 -4.95 1.17
CA GLY A 307 6.92 -4.71 2.43
C GLY A 307 8.45 -4.78 2.31
N TRP A 308 8.95 -5.76 1.54
CA TRP A 308 10.37 -5.80 1.19
C TRP A 308 10.79 -4.52 0.46
N ALA A 309 10.03 -4.12 -0.56
CA ALA A 309 10.35 -2.95 -1.38
C ALA A 309 10.33 -1.65 -0.57
N ILE A 310 9.26 -1.38 0.20
CA ILE A 310 9.17 -0.14 0.99
C ILE A 310 10.24 -0.08 2.08
N SER A 311 10.67 -1.22 2.62
CA SER A 311 11.78 -1.27 3.58
C SER A 311 13.09 -0.79 2.94
N ARG A 312 13.36 -1.24 1.70
CA ARG A 312 14.56 -0.82 0.95
C ARG A 312 14.46 0.65 0.52
N LEU A 313 13.29 1.07 0.05
CA LEU A 313 13.01 2.45 -0.33
C LEU A 313 13.10 3.41 0.87
N ALA A 314 12.63 3.00 2.06
CA ALA A 314 12.76 3.79 3.27
C ALA A 314 14.23 4.02 3.66
N ILE A 315 15.07 2.98 3.56
CA ILE A 315 16.53 3.11 3.78
C ILE A 315 17.13 4.12 2.80
N ARG A 316 16.73 4.09 1.52
CA ARG A 316 17.18 5.09 0.52
C ARG A 316 16.78 6.52 0.89
N CYS A 317 15.60 6.67 1.51
CA CYS A 317 15.09 7.95 1.98
C CYS A 317 15.56 8.30 3.40
N LYS A 318 16.55 7.60 3.95
CA LYS A 318 17.08 7.79 5.31
C LYS A 318 16.00 7.69 6.41
N LEU A 319 15.00 6.84 6.20
CA LEU A 319 13.93 6.56 7.16
C LEU A 319 14.09 5.17 7.77
N ALA A 320 13.58 5.02 8.99
CA ALA A 320 13.49 3.73 9.64
C ALA A 320 12.55 2.78 8.85
N PRO A 321 13.05 1.66 8.32
CA PRO A 321 12.21 0.71 7.59
C PRO A 321 11.09 0.13 8.47
N GLN A 322 11.28 0.09 9.79
CA GLN A 322 10.25 -0.32 10.75
C GLN A 322 9.05 0.63 10.74
N ALA A 323 9.28 1.95 10.65
CA ALA A 323 8.22 2.94 10.55
C ALA A 323 7.44 2.79 9.24
N ALA A 324 8.13 2.50 8.14
CA ALA A 324 7.51 2.25 6.84
C ALA A 324 6.65 0.97 6.86
N LEU A 325 7.16 -0.13 7.42
CA LEU A 325 6.39 -1.37 7.57
C LEU A 325 5.16 -1.18 8.46
N TRP A 326 5.31 -0.46 9.57
CA TRP A 326 4.19 -0.18 10.46
C TRP A 326 3.09 0.61 9.75
N LEU A 327 3.47 1.70 9.06
CA LEU A 327 2.50 2.58 8.41
C LEU A 327 1.87 1.96 7.15
N GLY A 328 2.62 1.14 6.40
CA GLY A 328 2.19 0.52 5.15
C GLY A 328 1.62 -0.89 5.33
N ILE A 329 2.43 -1.82 5.82
CA ILE A 329 2.11 -3.26 5.82
C ILE A 329 1.25 -3.69 7.01
N LEU A 330 1.58 -3.22 8.21
CA LEU A 330 0.77 -3.47 9.40
C LEU A 330 -0.44 -2.54 9.51
N ASN A 331 -0.62 -1.63 8.56
CA ASN A 331 -1.77 -0.74 8.49
C ASN A 331 -3.07 -1.56 8.50
N PRO A 332 -4.05 -1.23 9.36
CA PRO A 332 -5.31 -1.96 9.39
C PRO A 332 -6.00 -2.05 8.03
N LEU A 333 -5.97 -0.99 7.19
CA LEU A 333 -6.55 -1.04 5.86
C LEU A 333 -5.86 -2.08 4.96
N THR A 334 -4.54 -2.27 5.09
CA THR A 334 -3.80 -3.31 4.38
C THR A 334 -4.27 -4.70 4.82
N ILE A 335 -4.37 -4.93 6.13
CA ILE A 335 -4.80 -6.22 6.69
C ILE A 335 -6.27 -6.49 6.33
N LEU A 336 -7.16 -5.53 6.52
CA LEU A 336 -8.60 -5.72 6.31
C LEU A 336 -8.94 -5.87 4.83
N HIS A 337 -8.41 -5.00 3.97
CA HIS A 337 -8.84 -4.96 2.57
C HIS A 337 -7.94 -5.79 1.65
N LEU A 338 -6.61 -5.74 1.81
CA LEU A 338 -5.75 -6.50 0.91
C LEU A 338 -5.64 -7.97 1.34
N VAL A 339 -5.65 -8.29 2.65
CA VAL A 339 -5.67 -9.69 3.11
C VAL A 339 -7.12 -10.19 3.25
N GLY A 340 -7.97 -9.50 4.02
CA GLY A 340 -9.35 -9.90 4.28
C GLY A 340 -10.23 -9.82 3.03
N GLY A 341 -10.15 -8.72 2.29
CA GLY A 341 -10.92 -8.45 1.07
C GLY A 341 -10.29 -9.03 -0.21
N ILE A 342 -9.04 -9.46 -0.16
CA ILE A 342 -8.34 -10.13 -1.29
C ILE A 342 -8.30 -9.24 -2.54
N HIS A 343 -8.11 -7.93 -2.37
CA HIS A 343 -8.06 -7.03 -3.52
C HIS A 343 -6.78 -7.20 -4.34
N ASN A 344 -6.91 -7.18 -5.66
CA ASN A 344 -5.81 -7.26 -6.63
C ASN A 344 -4.75 -6.16 -6.45
N GLU A 345 -5.07 -5.09 -5.74
CA GLU A 345 -4.13 -4.05 -5.32
C GLU A 345 -2.95 -4.60 -4.51
N ALA A 346 -3.09 -5.73 -3.84
CA ALA A 346 -1.98 -6.38 -3.14
C ALA A 346 -0.87 -6.80 -4.12
N ILE A 347 -1.27 -7.41 -5.23
CA ILE A 347 -0.36 -7.87 -6.31
C ILE A 347 0.20 -6.65 -7.04
N LEU A 348 -0.68 -5.71 -7.42
CA LEU A 348 -0.30 -4.46 -8.07
C LEU A 348 0.78 -3.72 -7.29
N LEU A 349 0.55 -3.44 -6.00
CA LEU A 349 1.47 -2.69 -5.16
C LEU A 349 2.77 -3.46 -4.89
N GLY A 350 2.70 -4.77 -4.76
CA GLY A 350 3.88 -5.63 -4.64
C GLY A 350 4.79 -5.51 -5.85
N LEU A 351 4.25 -5.71 -7.04
CA LEU A 351 4.99 -5.64 -8.30
C LEU A 351 5.48 -4.22 -8.59
N LEU A 352 4.61 -3.21 -8.41
CA LEU A 352 4.94 -1.80 -8.62
C LEU A 352 6.13 -1.36 -7.77
N LEU A 353 6.06 -1.58 -6.45
CA LEU A 353 7.07 -1.09 -5.52
C LEU A 353 8.38 -1.89 -5.63
N ALA A 354 8.30 -3.20 -5.88
CA ALA A 354 9.48 -4.01 -6.14
C ALA A 354 10.17 -3.58 -7.45
N GLY A 355 9.42 -3.39 -8.52
CA GLY A 355 9.93 -2.85 -9.77
C GLY A 355 10.54 -1.46 -9.59
N PHE A 356 9.93 -0.63 -8.74
CA PHE A 356 10.42 0.70 -8.43
C PHE A 356 11.80 0.66 -7.71
N GLU A 357 11.95 -0.20 -6.70
CA GLU A 357 13.23 -0.40 -6.01
C GLU A 357 14.31 -0.90 -6.97
N LEU A 358 13.99 -1.88 -7.84
CA LEU A 358 14.93 -2.38 -8.85
C LEU A 358 15.29 -1.27 -9.85
N GLY A 359 14.34 -0.44 -10.29
CA GLY A 359 14.58 0.69 -11.17
C GLY A 359 15.58 1.69 -10.58
N LEU A 360 15.43 2.02 -9.30
CA LEU A 360 16.37 2.90 -8.61
C LEU A 360 17.77 2.25 -8.46
N ARG A 361 17.86 0.92 -8.30
CA ARG A 361 19.16 0.22 -8.36
C ARG A 361 19.77 0.32 -9.74
N GLY A 362 18.98 0.10 -10.79
CA GLY A 362 19.41 0.25 -12.17
C GLY A 362 19.92 1.66 -12.47
N CYS A 363 19.22 2.70 -11.96
CA CYS A 363 19.67 4.09 -12.05
C CYS A 363 21.04 4.32 -11.40
N ASN A 364 21.32 3.66 -10.27
CA ASN A 364 22.62 3.77 -9.63
C ASN A 364 23.74 3.15 -10.47
N TYR A 365 23.53 1.92 -10.97
CA TYR A 365 24.49 1.28 -11.86
C TYR A 365 24.72 2.10 -13.15
N LEU A 366 23.65 2.72 -13.67
CA LEU A 366 23.76 3.61 -14.83
C LEU A 366 24.64 4.82 -14.55
N ARG A 367 24.52 5.45 -13.36
CA ARG A 367 25.37 6.57 -12.93
C ARG A 367 26.82 6.15 -12.78
N MET A 368 27.07 4.94 -12.28
CA MET A 368 28.41 4.37 -12.11
C MET A 368 29.04 3.90 -13.43
N GLY A 369 28.28 3.89 -14.54
CA GLY A 369 28.77 3.42 -15.86
C GLY A 369 28.78 1.89 -16.00
N ILE A 370 28.12 1.15 -15.09
CA ILE A 370 28.07 -0.32 -15.10
C ILE A 370 26.83 -0.74 -15.90
N PHE A 371 26.91 -0.63 -17.23
CA PHE A 371 25.75 -0.74 -18.13
C PHE A 371 25.07 -2.12 -18.10
N GLY A 372 25.82 -3.22 -17.98
CA GLY A 372 25.24 -4.58 -17.93
C GLY A 372 24.29 -4.75 -16.74
N HIS A 373 24.71 -4.36 -15.54
CA HIS A 373 23.88 -4.38 -14.34
C HIS A 373 22.73 -3.36 -14.45
N ALA A 374 22.99 -2.16 -14.99
CA ALA A 374 21.95 -1.18 -15.23
C ALA A 374 20.84 -1.76 -16.12
N ALA A 375 21.19 -2.38 -17.27
CA ALA A 375 20.23 -2.99 -18.18
C ALA A 375 19.41 -4.08 -17.51
N LEU A 376 20.04 -4.99 -16.74
CA LEU A 376 19.36 -6.05 -16.02
C LEU A 376 18.32 -5.49 -15.02
N TYR A 377 18.72 -4.53 -14.18
CA TYR A 377 17.84 -3.98 -13.17
C TYR A 377 16.75 -3.09 -13.75
N LEU A 378 17.03 -2.32 -14.81
CA LEU A 378 16.05 -1.50 -15.50
C LEU A 378 15.06 -2.38 -16.27
N GLY A 379 15.52 -3.45 -16.92
CA GLY A 379 14.67 -4.43 -17.59
C GLY A 379 13.72 -5.12 -16.58
N ALA A 380 14.25 -5.64 -15.47
CA ALA A 380 13.44 -6.23 -14.41
C ALA A 380 12.44 -5.23 -13.80
N SER A 381 12.85 -3.97 -13.63
CA SER A 381 11.96 -2.89 -13.18
C SER A 381 10.81 -2.67 -14.14
N GLY A 382 11.13 -2.48 -15.43
CA GLY A 382 10.13 -2.26 -16.46
C GLY A 382 9.15 -3.43 -16.58
N LEU A 383 9.63 -4.68 -16.51
CA LEU A 383 8.80 -5.88 -16.49
C LEU A 383 7.83 -5.88 -15.30
N LEU A 384 8.34 -5.71 -14.08
CA LEU A 384 7.50 -5.77 -12.87
C LEU A 384 6.46 -4.64 -12.83
N ILE A 385 6.84 -3.40 -13.21
CA ILE A 385 5.90 -2.28 -13.23
C ILE A 385 4.88 -2.46 -14.37
N SER A 386 5.28 -2.98 -15.52
CA SER A 386 4.35 -3.30 -16.60
C SER A 386 3.38 -4.41 -16.19
N CYS A 387 3.86 -5.45 -15.50
CA CYS A 387 2.98 -6.47 -14.91
C CYS A 387 2.01 -5.87 -13.88
N ALA A 388 2.45 -4.93 -13.04
CA ALA A 388 1.56 -4.21 -12.12
C ALA A 388 0.46 -3.45 -12.89
N GLY A 389 0.81 -2.77 -13.99
CA GLY A 389 -0.14 -2.11 -14.88
C GLY A 389 -1.11 -3.07 -15.56
N MET A 390 -0.66 -4.29 -15.86
CA MET A 390 -1.49 -5.38 -16.39
C MET A 390 -2.26 -6.16 -15.30
N VAL A 391 -2.09 -5.85 -14.01
CA VAL A 391 -3.07 -6.18 -12.97
C VAL A 391 -4.18 -5.12 -12.98
N LYS A 392 -3.81 -3.84 -12.91
CA LYS A 392 -4.71 -2.70 -12.97
C LYS A 392 -3.97 -1.50 -13.54
N VAL A 393 -4.57 -0.78 -14.49
CA VAL A 393 -3.91 0.26 -15.31
C VAL A 393 -3.17 1.34 -14.51
N THR A 394 -3.58 1.60 -13.28
CA THR A 394 -2.91 2.56 -12.39
C THR A 394 -1.46 2.17 -12.06
N GLY A 395 -1.09 0.91 -12.20
CA GLY A 395 0.29 0.45 -12.03
C GLY A 395 1.27 1.04 -13.07
N PHE A 396 0.81 1.38 -14.28
CA PHE A 396 1.66 1.99 -15.31
C PHE A 396 2.21 3.36 -14.92
N ILE A 397 1.60 4.05 -13.95
CA ILE A 397 2.11 5.32 -13.41
C ILE A 397 3.57 5.18 -12.95
N GLY A 398 3.94 4.02 -12.43
CA GLY A 398 5.31 3.71 -12.01
C GLY A 398 6.35 3.84 -13.12
N LEU A 399 5.99 3.51 -14.38
CA LEU A 399 6.89 3.67 -15.53
C LEU A 399 7.28 5.13 -15.74
N GLY A 400 6.34 6.06 -15.56
CA GLY A 400 6.60 7.49 -15.65
C GLY A 400 7.64 7.96 -14.63
N PHE A 401 7.46 7.64 -13.36
CA PHE A 401 8.37 8.08 -12.28
C PHE A 401 9.74 7.40 -12.34
N THR A 402 9.80 6.09 -12.65
CA THR A 402 11.08 5.40 -12.89
C THR A 402 11.73 5.92 -14.17
N GLY A 403 10.97 6.24 -15.22
CA GLY A 403 11.45 6.89 -16.44
C GLY A 403 12.12 8.23 -16.16
N MET A 404 11.51 9.08 -15.31
CA MET A 404 12.12 10.35 -14.90
C MET A 404 13.40 10.15 -14.07
N ALA A 405 13.47 9.10 -13.24
CA ALA A 405 14.69 8.75 -12.52
C ALA A 405 15.79 8.26 -13.47
N ILE A 406 15.45 7.49 -14.52
CA ILE A 406 16.37 7.06 -15.59
C ILE A 406 16.89 8.28 -16.36
N ALA A 407 15.99 9.16 -16.82
CA ALA A 407 16.36 10.38 -17.55
C ALA A 407 17.31 11.26 -16.72
N ARG A 408 17.01 11.42 -15.43
CA ARG A 408 17.89 12.14 -14.51
C ARG A 408 19.27 11.47 -14.37
N SER A 409 19.33 10.15 -14.41
CA SER A 409 20.61 9.42 -14.34
C SER A 409 21.47 9.61 -15.58
N PHE A 410 20.88 9.75 -16.76
CA PHE A 410 21.59 10.17 -17.97
C PHE A 410 22.07 11.62 -17.87
N ARG A 411 21.25 12.52 -17.28
CA ARG A 411 21.67 13.91 -17.03
C ARG A 411 22.87 13.98 -16.07
N PHE A 412 22.90 13.16 -15.06
CA PHE A 412 24.06 13.05 -14.15
C PHE A 412 25.35 12.66 -14.89
N ARG A 413 25.24 11.98 -16.04
CA ARG A 413 26.34 11.65 -16.95
C ARG A 413 26.52 12.71 -18.05
N GLU A 414 26.10 13.96 -17.81
CA GLU A 414 26.29 15.13 -18.69
C GLU A 414 25.60 15.01 -20.08
N ARG A 415 24.66 14.08 -20.25
CA ARG A 415 23.91 13.96 -21.51
C ARG A 415 22.89 15.09 -21.64
N SER A 416 22.55 15.49 -22.87
CA SER A 416 21.56 16.53 -23.11
C SER A 416 20.17 16.18 -22.54
N HIS A 417 19.32 17.17 -22.30
CA HIS A 417 17.96 16.95 -21.80
C HIS A 417 17.14 16.08 -22.75
N THR A 418 17.17 16.41 -24.06
CA THR A 418 16.43 15.67 -25.08
C THR A 418 16.88 14.22 -25.16
N PHE A 419 18.19 13.97 -25.25
CA PHE A 419 18.75 12.62 -25.26
C PHE A 419 18.32 11.81 -24.02
N SER A 420 18.43 12.40 -22.85
CA SER A 420 18.11 11.75 -21.58
C SER A 420 16.64 11.33 -21.49
N LEU A 421 15.73 12.21 -21.92
CA LEU A 421 14.29 11.92 -21.96
C LEU A 421 13.95 10.88 -23.02
N LEU A 422 14.49 11.00 -24.24
CA LEU A 422 14.22 10.05 -25.31
C LEU A 422 14.73 8.65 -24.97
N CYS A 423 15.94 8.52 -24.39
CA CYS A 423 16.44 7.23 -23.93
C CYS A 423 15.57 6.63 -22.81
N ALA A 424 15.15 7.43 -21.85
CA ALA A 424 14.30 6.94 -20.78
C ALA A 424 12.93 6.49 -21.32
N VAL A 425 12.31 7.24 -22.18
CA VAL A 425 11.05 6.88 -22.86
C VAL A 425 11.23 5.60 -23.68
N GLY A 426 12.30 5.51 -24.48
CA GLY A 426 12.60 4.32 -25.28
C GLY A 426 12.77 3.06 -24.41
N ILE A 427 13.51 3.15 -23.31
CA ILE A 427 13.69 2.04 -22.37
C ILE A 427 12.33 1.60 -21.77
N GLN A 428 11.49 2.55 -21.36
CA GLN A 428 10.20 2.23 -20.73
C GLN A 428 9.20 1.67 -21.75
N ILE A 429 9.15 2.20 -22.96
CA ILE A 429 8.31 1.67 -24.04
C ILE A 429 8.76 0.26 -24.43
N ALA A 430 10.05 0.03 -24.61
CA ALA A 430 10.58 -1.29 -24.94
C ALA A 430 10.22 -2.32 -23.85
N ALA A 431 10.42 -1.97 -22.57
CA ALA A 431 10.04 -2.82 -21.45
C ALA A 431 8.54 -3.11 -21.43
N LEU A 432 7.70 -2.10 -21.66
CA LEU A 432 6.24 -2.22 -21.71
C LEU A 432 5.80 -3.16 -22.85
N VAL A 433 6.29 -2.93 -24.06
CA VAL A 433 5.92 -3.73 -25.24
C VAL A 433 6.35 -5.19 -25.07
N VAL A 434 7.59 -5.43 -24.64
CA VAL A 434 8.09 -6.79 -24.36
C VAL A 434 7.25 -7.47 -23.28
N SER A 435 6.89 -6.73 -22.21
CA SER A 435 6.09 -7.29 -21.13
C SER A 435 4.67 -7.63 -21.57
N ILE A 436 4.01 -6.76 -22.35
CA ILE A 436 2.68 -7.03 -22.91
C ILE A 436 2.73 -8.24 -23.82
N ALA A 437 3.68 -8.29 -24.75
CA ALA A 437 3.85 -9.41 -25.67
C ALA A 437 4.07 -10.73 -24.92
N ALA A 438 4.99 -10.74 -23.94
CA ALA A 438 5.28 -11.92 -23.14
C ALA A 438 4.05 -12.40 -22.35
N VAL A 439 3.34 -11.49 -21.67
CA VAL A 439 2.16 -11.84 -20.88
C VAL A 439 1.04 -12.34 -21.78
N THR A 440 0.77 -11.67 -22.92
CA THR A 440 -0.25 -12.10 -23.89
C THR A 440 0.06 -13.50 -24.43
N LEU A 441 1.31 -13.78 -24.80
CA LEU A 441 1.73 -15.08 -25.32
C LEU A 441 1.64 -16.19 -24.25
N ILE A 442 2.03 -15.89 -23.02
CA ILE A 442 2.02 -16.88 -21.93
C ILE A 442 0.60 -17.16 -21.44
N SER A 443 -0.23 -16.13 -21.31
CA SER A 443 -1.59 -16.26 -20.76
C SER A 443 -2.65 -16.64 -21.81
N GLY A 444 -2.37 -16.41 -23.08
CA GLY A 444 -3.37 -16.54 -24.16
C GLY A 444 -4.47 -15.46 -24.14
N ILE A 445 -4.37 -14.47 -23.23
CA ILE A 445 -5.39 -13.44 -23.03
C ILE A 445 -5.09 -12.25 -23.97
N GLY A 446 -6.08 -11.86 -24.76
CA GLY A 446 -5.97 -10.77 -25.73
C GLY A 446 -5.86 -9.37 -25.11
N LEU A 447 -5.86 -8.35 -25.98
CA LEU A 447 -5.71 -6.94 -25.60
C LEU A 447 -7.03 -6.25 -25.23
N GLY A 448 -8.13 -7.00 -25.06
CA GLY A 448 -9.47 -6.45 -24.72
C GLY A 448 -9.48 -5.58 -23.47
N TRP A 449 -8.57 -5.80 -22.52
CA TRP A 449 -8.45 -5.01 -21.29
C TRP A 449 -8.22 -3.50 -21.54
N ILE A 450 -7.67 -3.12 -22.70
CA ILE A 450 -7.43 -1.70 -23.04
C ILE A 450 -8.77 -0.96 -23.14
N HIS A 451 -9.81 -1.61 -23.62
CA HIS A 451 -11.14 -1.02 -23.83
C HIS A 451 -12.12 -1.29 -22.67
N ALA A 452 -11.83 -2.29 -21.83
CA ALA A 452 -12.73 -2.74 -20.76
C ALA A 452 -12.78 -1.82 -19.52
N GLN A 453 -12.03 -0.71 -19.51
CA GLN A 453 -11.87 0.16 -18.32
C GLN A 453 -13.13 1.01 -17.99
N GLY A 454 -14.11 1.09 -18.87
CA GLY A 454 -15.25 2.03 -18.77
C GLY A 454 -16.33 1.64 -17.75
N GLY A 455 -16.44 0.36 -17.38
CA GLY A 455 -17.56 -0.15 -16.57
C GLY A 455 -17.67 0.45 -15.15
N ALA A 456 -16.56 0.85 -14.56
CA ALA A 456 -16.55 1.41 -13.20
C ALA A 456 -17.08 2.85 -13.11
N VAL A 457 -17.17 3.58 -14.22
CA VAL A 457 -17.56 5.00 -14.24
C VAL A 457 -19.02 5.22 -13.78
N VAL A 458 -19.87 4.21 -13.90
CA VAL A 458 -21.28 4.25 -13.49
C VAL A 458 -21.44 4.37 -11.96
N ILE A 459 -20.43 3.94 -11.18
CA ILE A 459 -20.51 3.92 -9.73
C ILE A 459 -20.40 5.32 -9.15
N ARG A 460 -21.36 5.71 -8.29
CA ARG A 460 -21.31 6.93 -7.49
C ARG A 460 -20.63 6.65 -6.15
N SER A 461 -19.35 7.02 -6.05
CA SER A 461 -18.59 6.83 -4.81
C SER A 461 -18.72 8.02 -3.87
N TRP A 462 -19.13 7.78 -2.65
CA TRP A 462 -19.27 8.81 -1.61
C TRP A 462 -17.91 9.38 -1.13
N MET A 463 -16.80 8.71 -1.40
CA MET A 463 -15.44 9.17 -1.05
C MET A 463 -14.78 10.00 -2.15
N SER A 464 -15.33 10.02 -3.35
CA SER A 464 -14.78 10.78 -4.46
C SER A 464 -15.14 12.26 -4.35
N LEU A 465 -14.16 13.13 -4.22
CA LEU A 465 -14.39 14.58 -4.16
C LEU A 465 -15.08 15.09 -5.43
N SER A 466 -14.64 14.65 -6.61
CA SER A 466 -15.22 15.05 -7.89
C SER A 466 -16.67 14.59 -8.02
N THR A 467 -16.99 13.36 -7.56
CA THR A 467 -18.37 12.84 -7.53
C THR A 467 -19.23 13.57 -6.51
N ALA A 468 -18.72 13.84 -5.30
CA ALA A 468 -19.44 14.56 -4.27
C ALA A 468 -19.83 15.98 -4.72
N VAL A 469 -18.89 16.69 -5.35
CA VAL A 469 -19.15 18.02 -5.92
C VAL A 469 -20.19 17.97 -7.03
N GLY A 470 -20.12 16.96 -7.93
CA GLY A 470 -21.09 16.80 -9.01
C GLY A 470 -22.53 16.52 -8.50
N VAL A 471 -22.64 15.62 -7.50
CA VAL A 471 -23.95 15.33 -6.87
C VAL A 471 -24.49 16.56 -6.14
N ALA A 472 -23.65 17.28 -5.38
CA ALA A 472 -24.05 18.50 -4.69
C ALA A 472 -24.49 19.60 -5.67
N ALA A 473 -23.79 19.78 -6.80
CA ALA A 473 -24.16 20.72 -7.84
C ALA A 473 -25.51 20.36 -8.52
N GLY A 474 -25.74 19.07 -8.80
CA GLY A 474 -27.01 18.58 -9.32
C GLY A 474 -28.17 18.85 -8.36
N TRP A 475 -27.97 18.53 -7.07
CA TRP A 475 -28.94 18.81 -6.02
C TRP A 475 -29.26 20.32 -5.89
N PHE A 476 -28.23 21.16 -5.95
CA PHE A 476 -28.39 22.61 -5.93
C PHE A 476 -29.17 23.12 -7.16
N GLY A 477 -28.93 22.53 -8.35
CA GLY A 477 -29.70 22.83 -9.55
C GLY A 477 -31.21 22.51 -9.39
N MET A 478 -31.51 21.38 -8.76
CA MET A 478 -32.90 21.02 -8.43
C MET A 478 -33.54 22.03 -7.47
N LEU A 479 -32.85 22.51 -6.47
CA LEU A 479 -33.35 23.54 -5.54
C LEU A 479 -33.63 24.86 -6.22
N LEU A 480 -32.90 25.20 -7.29
CA LEU A 480 -33.13 26.40 -8.10
C LEU A 480 -34.20 26.22 -9.18
N GLY A 481 -34.88 25.08 -9.25
CA GLY A 481 -35.88 24.78 -10.24
C GLY A 481 -35.37 24.52 -11.66
N LEU A 482 -34.04 24.24 -11.81
CA LEU A 482 -33.40 23.97 -13.10
C LEU A 482 -33.52 22.49 -13.57
N GLY A 483 -34.31 21.68 -12.85
CA GLY A 483 -34.43 20.24 -13.10
C GLY A 483 -33.24 19.42 -12.59
N ASP A 484 -33.30 18.10 -12.80
CA ASP A 484 -32.18 17.20 -12.39
C ASP A 484 -31.07 17.21 -13.43
N GLN A 485 -30.02 17.95 -13.13
CA GLN A 485 -28.79 18.05 -13.94
C GLN A 485 -27.63 17.21 -13.37
N THR A 486 -27.92 16.26 -12.45
CA THR A 486 -26.89 15.50 -11.72
C THR A 486 -25.92 14.78 -12.64
N GLU A 487 -26.40 14.12 -13.71
CA GLU A 487 -25.50 13.40 -14.63
C GLU A 487 -24.57 14.35 -15.42
N ALA A 488 -25.08 15.49 -15.89
CA ALA A 488 -24.27 16.49 -16.56
C ALA A 488 -23.20 17.08 -15.63
N MET A 489 -23.58 17.39 -14.38
CA MET A 489 -22.65 17.88 -13.36
C MET A 489 -21.59 16.85 -13.00
N LEU A 490 -21.97 15.57 -12.91
CA LEU A 490 -21.01 14.47 -12.67
C LEU A 490 -19.99 14.35 -13.81
N GLN A 491 -20.41 14.43 -15.07
CA GLN A 491 -19.49 14.37 -16.21
C GLN A 491 -18.48 15.52 -16.15
N ILE A 492 -18.96 16.75 -15.91
CA ILE A 492 -18.11 17.94 -15.82
C ILE A 492 -17.12 17.81 -14.64
N THR A 493 -17.62 17.57 -13.44
CA THR A 493 -16.78 17.57 -12.24
C THR A 493 -15.77 16.43 -12.21
N ARG A 494 -16.16 15.24 -12.69
CA ARG A 494 -15.25 14.10 -12.85
C ARG A 494 -14.19 14.36 -13.92
N GLY A 495 -14.59 14.95 -15.07
CA GLY A 495 -13.67 15.36 -16.12
C GLY A 495 -12.65 16.39 -15.62
N CYS A 496 -13.10 17.43 -14.92
CA CYS A 496 -12.23 18.41 -14.26
C CYS A 496 -11.31 17.75 -13.23
N GLY A 497 -11.82 16.82 -12.42
CA GLY A 497 -11.01 16.09 -11.43
C GLY A 497 -9.88 15.28 -12.07
N VAL A 498 -10.16 14.54 -13.14
CA VAL A 498 -9.16 13.78 -13.90
C VAL A 498 -8.12 14.70 -14.54
N LEU A 499 -8.56 15.82 -15.13
CA LEU A 499 -7.66 16.82 -15.70
C LEU A 499 -6.71 17.43 -14.65
N LEU A 500 -7.25 17.83 -13.50
CA LEU A 500 -6.46 18.37 -12.39
C LEU A 500 -5.45 17.33 -11.87
N ALA A 501 -5.87 16.08 -11.70
CA ALA A 501 -4.98 14.99 -11.30
C ALA A 501 -3.87 14.76 -12.35
N GLY A 502 -4.18 14.84 -13.65
CA GLY A 502 -3.23 14.71 -14.75
C GLY A 502 -2.19 15.85 -14.76
N ILE A 503 -2.64 17.09 -14.63
CA ILE A 503 -1.76 18.28 -14.54
C ILE A 503 -0.82 18.14 -13.34
N PHE A 504 -1.37 17.74 -12.19
CA PHE A 504 -0.57 17.55 -10.98
C PHE A 504 0.42 16.41 -11.12
N MET A 505 0.03 15.31 -11.76
CA MET A 505 0.92 14.19 -12.06
C MET A 505 2.09 14.60 -12.95
N LEU A 506 1.81 15.35 -14.03
CA LEU A 506 2.85 15.89 -14.90
C LEU A 506 3.82 16.79 -14.10
N ARG A 507 3.28 17.64 -13.22
CA ARG A 507 4.10 18.47 -12.32
C ARG A 507 5.02 17.62 -11.43
N MET A 508 4.52 16.51 -10.87
CA MET A 508 5.33 15.61 -10.01
C MET A 508 6.38 14.85 -10.82
N LEU A 509 6.06 14.44 -12.04
CA LEU A 509 7.03 13.85 -12.95
C LEU A 509 8.18 14.83 -13.25
N LEU A 510 7.86 16.08 -13.61
CA LEU A 510 8.86 17.11 -13.82
C LEU A 510 9.67 17.43 -12.56
N ALA A 511 9.01 17.50 -11.38
CA ALA A 511 9.70 17.70 -10.10
C ALA A 511 10.69 16.55 -9.80
N THR A 512 10.32 15.31 -10.16
CA THR A 512 11.20 14.14 -10.05
C THR A 512 12.39 14.24 -11.00
N TYR A 513 12.17 14.62 -12.26
CA TYR A 513 13.21 14.82 -13.24
C TYR A 513 14.24 15.87 -12.80
N TRP A 514 13.77 17.01 -12.30
CA TRP A 514 14.62 18.08 -11.79
C TRP A 514 15.22 17.80 -10.39
N GLY A 515 14.85 16.68 -9.78
CA GLY A 515 15.36 16.27 -8.46
C GLY A 515 14.82 17.06 -7.28
N ARG A 516 13.72 17.77 -7.47
CA ARG A 516 13.05 18.51 -6.39
C ARG A 516 12.31 17.61 -5.41
N ILE A 517 11.99 16.41 -5.85
CA ILE A 517 11.36 15.36 -5.05
C ILE A 517 11.97 14.00 -5.45
N PRO A 518 12.26 13.09 -4.50
CA PRO A 518 12.67 11.75 -4.86
C PRO A 518 11.52 11.02 -5.58
N ALA A 519 11.88 10.14 -6.51
CA ALA A 519 10.90 9.49 -7.41
C ALA A 519 9.77 8.77 -6.64
N ILE A 520 10.09 8.10 -5.52
CA ILE A 520 9.08 7.42 -4.69
C ILE A 520 8.14 8.43 -4.00
N GLY A 521 8.65 9.57 -3.56
CA GLY A 521 7.84 10.66 -3.02
C GLY A 521 6.93 11.26 -4.10
N GLY A 522 7.47 11.49 -5.30
CA GLY A 522 6.71 11.96 -6.47
C GLY A 522 5.56 11.02 -6.82
N LEU A 523 5.83 9.71 -6.91
CA LEU A 523 4.81 8.67 -7.11
C LEU A 523 3.73 8.74 -6.02
N GLY A 524 4.13 8.76 -4.75
CA GLY A 524 3.17 8.73 -3.65
C GLY A 524 2.29 9.98 -3.57
N VAL A 525 2.86 11.17 -3.80
CA VAL A 525 2.09 12.43 -3.81
C VAL A 525 1.17 12.49 -5.04
N ALA A 526 1.64 12.06 -6.21
CA ALA A 526 0.83 12.02 -7.42
C ALA A 526 -0.35 11.05 -7.30
N THR A 527 -0.11 9.86 -6.75
CA THR A 527 -1.19 8.87 -6.52
C THR A 527 -2.15 9.32 -5.43
N PHE A 528 -1.70 10.06 -4.40
CA PHE A 528 -2.59 10.69 -3.42
C PHE A 528 -3.57 11.64 -4.09
N VAL A 529 -3.06 12.57 -4.91
CA VAL A 529 -3.91 13.53 -5.62
C VAL A 529 -4.83 12.83 -6.62
N LEU A 530 -4.30 11.80 -7.32
CA LEU A 530 -5.11 10.97 -8.21
C LEU A 530 -6.30 10.37 -7.46
N VAL A 531 -6.09 9.73 -6.31
CA VAL A 531 -7.16 9.10 -5.52
C VAL A 531 -8.19 10.12 -5.04
N VAL A 532 -7.76 11.30 -4.59
CA VAL A 532 -8.68 12.37 -4.15
C VAL A 532 -9.64 12.82 -5.26
N PHE A 533 -9.14 12.92 -6.50
CA PHE A 533 -9.93 13.38 -7.64
C PHE A 533 -10.48 12.25 -8.52
N PHE A 534 -10.15 10.99 -8.22
CA PHE A 534 -10.60 9.85 -9.02
C PHE A 534 -12.14 9.74 -8.97
N PRO A 535 -12.81 9.42 -10.09
CA PRO A 535 -14.28 9.36 -10.14
C PRO A 535 -14.89 8.36 -9.16
N VAL A 536 -14.21 7.24 -8.93
CA VAL A 536 -14.65 6.17 -8.03
C VAL A 536 -13.55 5.89 -7.01
N VAL A 537 -13.84 6.10 -5.75
CA VAL A 537 -12.86 5.93 -4.65
C VAL A 537 -13.42 4.98 -3.61
N HIS A 538 -12.59 4.03 -3.23
CA HIS A 538 -12.82 3.12 -2.10
C HIS A 538 -11.79 3.38 -0.99
N PRO A 539 -12.07 3.03 0.27
CA PRO A 539 -11.14 3.27 1.38
C PRO A 539 -9.73 2.73 1.15
N TRP A 540 -9.60 1.58 0.52
CA TRP A 540 -8.32 0.92 0.24
C TRP A 540 -7.53 1.54 -0.93
N TYR A 541 -8.14 2.35 -1.80
CA TYR A 541 -7.39 3.04 -2.87
C TYR A 541 -6.36 4.01 -2.32
N MET A 542 -6.57 4.53 -1.12
CA MET A 542 -5.57 5.37 -0.46
C MET A 542 -4.25 4.62 -0.18
N LEU A 543 -4.26 3.28 -0.16
CA LEU A 543 -3.04 2.47 -0.04
C LEU A 543 -2.09 2.65 -1.24
N TRP A 544 -2.60 3.06 -2.42
CA TRP A 544 -1.74 3.41 -3.57
C TRP A 544 -0.81 4.58 -3.26
N ALA A 545 -1.23 5.47 -2.36
CA ALA A 545 -0.44 6.59 -1.88
C ALA A 545 0.27 6.28 -0.56
N ILE A 546 -0.42 5.62 0.37
CA ILE A 546 0.12 5.34 1.72
C ILE A 546 1.38 4.49 1.64
N LEU A 547 1.41 3.41 0.83
CA LEU A 547 2.56 2.52 0.76
C LEU A 547 3.82 3.25 0.23
N PRO A 548 3.82 3.90 -0.95
CA PRO A 548 5.01 4.63 -1.39
C PRO A 548 5.38 5.79 -0.47
N LEU A 549 4.40 6.52 0.08
CA LEU A 549 4.67 7.62 1.01
C LEU A 549 5.20 7.14 2.37
N SER A 550 4.86 5.94 2.82
CA SER A 550 5.39 5.36 4.05
C SER A 550 6.93 5.23 4.01
N ALA A 551 7.50 5.06 2.81
CA ALA A 551 8.92 4.97 2.59
C ALA A 551 9.64 6.32 2.51
N TRP A 552 8.90 7.44 2.38
CA TRP A 552 9.50 8.77 2.19
C TRP A 552 8.97 9.84 3.13
N ALA A 553 7.65 9.91 3.35
CA ALA A 553 7.04 11.00 4.09
C ALA A 553 7.29 10.87 5.60
N ASN A 554 8.04 11.83 6.14
CA ASN A 554 8.53 11.82 7.52
C ASN A 554 7.83 12.85 8.43
N ARG A 555 6.97 13.72 7.90
CA ARG A 555 6.33 14.76 8.67
C ARG A 555 5.27 14.20 9.63
N ALA A 556 5.27 14.69 10.86
CA ALA A 556 4.31 14.28 11.90
C ALA A 556 2.86 14.45 11.42
N PHE A 557 2.55 15.56 10.75
CA PHE A 557 1.23 15.83 10.19
C PHE A 557 0.78 14.73 9.22
N PHE A 558 1.65 14.34 8.27
CA PHE A 558 1.33 13.26 7.33
C PHE A 558 1.07 11.94 8.07
N ARG A 559 1.98 11.55 8.96
CA ARG A 559 1.85 10.29 9.72
C ARG A 559 0.59 10.26 10.57
N MET A 560 0.28 11.38 11.26
CA MET A 560 -0.95 11.52 12.03
C MET A 560 -2.19 11.45 11.13
N GLY A 561 -2.18 12.15 9.99
CA GLY A 561 -3.28 12.12 9.02
C GLY A 561 -3.55 10.71 8.49
N VAL A 562 -2.51 9.98 8.07
CA VAL A 562 -2.63 8.59 7.63
C VAL A 562 -3.09 7.68 8.77
N THR A 563 -2.57 7.88 9.98
CA THR A 563 -2.97 7.09 11.15
C THR A 563 -4.45 7.29 11.47
N LEU A 564 -4.90 8.53 11.50
CA LEU A 564 -6.31 8.87 11.74
C LEU A 564 -7.22 8.32 10.63
N TYR A 565 -6.85 8.56 9.38
CA TYR A 565 -7.57 8.03 8.22
C TYR A 565 -7.71 6.51 8.30
N SER A 566 -6.60 5.80 8.48
CA SER A 566 -6.60 4.34 8.52
C SER A 566 -7.40 3.79 9.70
N ALA A 567 -7.28 4.39 10.89
CA ALA A 567 -8.02 3.98 12.07
C ALA A 567 -9.53 4.17 11.88
N LEU A 568 -9.97 5.32 11.38
CA LEU A 568 -11.39 5.63 11.16
C LEU A 568 -11.97 4.78 10.03
N LEU A 569 -11.33 4.74 8.88
CA LEU A 569 -11.86 4.05 7.69
C LEU A 569 -11.90 2.52 7.85
N SER A 570 -11.16 1.97 8.82
CA SER A 570 -11.26 0.54 9.16
C SER A 570 -12.65 0.13 9.65
N PHE A 571 -13.48 1.07 10.11
CA PHE A 571 -14.83 0.79 10.61
C PHE A 571 -15.94 1.11 9.61
N PHE A 572 -15.64 1.78 8.50
CA PHE A 572 -16.68 2.26 7.58
C PHE A 572 -17.23 1.18 6.65
N VAL A 573 -16.44 0.18 6.29
CA VAL A 573 -16.89 -0.90 5.40
C VAL A 573 -17.36 -2.07 6.25
N LEU A 574 -18.62 -2.50 6.02
CA LEU A 574 -19.17 -3.64 6.74
C LEU A 574 -18.47 -4.95 6.28
N PRO A 575 -18.22 -5.90 7.19
CA PRO A 575 -17.56 -7.17 6.87
C PRO A 575 -18.20 -7.94 5.70
N ARG A 576 -19.52 -7.86 5.55
CA ARG A 576 -20.24 -8.51 4.43
C ARG A 576 -20.06 -7.82 3.07
N GLY A 577 -19.51 -6.60 3.01
CA GLY A 577 -19.36 -5.83 1.77
C GLY A 577 -20.64 -5.23 1.22
N LEU A 578 -21.78 -5.35 1.93
CA LEU A 578 -23.09 -4.84 1.55
C LEU A 578 -23.63 -3.92 2.65
N SER A 579 -24.41 -2.92 2.26
CA SER A 579 -25.05 -1.98 3.18
C SER A 579 -26.13 -2.65 4.04
N LEU A 580 -26.37 -2.05 5.21
CA LEU A 580 -27.47 -2.36 6.10
C LEU A 580 -28.22 -1.06 6.46
N PRO A 581 -29.45 -1.14 6.95
CA PRO A 581 -30.17 0.03 7.47
C PRO A 581 -29.33 0.76 8.53
N PRO A 582 -29.30 2.10 8.53
CA PRO A 582 -28.48 2.88 9.46
C PRO A 582 -28.71 2.57 10.93
N SER A 583 -29.95 2.33 11.34
CA SER A 583 -30.31 1.94 12.73
C SER A 583 -29.66 0.61 13.14
N THR A 584 -29.64 -0.37 12.23
CA THR A 584 -28.98 -1.66 12.47
C THR A 584 -27.47 -1.48 12.60
N VAL A 585 -26.85 -0.66 11.74
CA VAL A 585 -25.42 -0.36 11.80
C VAL A 585 -25.07 0.31 13.13
N LEU A 586 -25.83 1.31 13.57
CA LEU A 586 -25.63 1.97 14.86
C LEU A 586 -25.77 1.00 16.03
N SER A 587 -26.77 0.12 16.00
CA SER A 587 -26.93 -0.92 17.04
C SER A 587 -25.73 -1.86 17.11
N ILE A 588 -25.20 -2.28 15.95
CA ILE A 588 -24.01 -3.13 15.86
C ILE A 588 -22.78 -2.41 16.43
N TYR A 589 -22.57 -1.14 16.07
CA TYR A 589 -21.44 -0.36 16.59
C TYR A 589 -21.53 -0.17 18.12
N PHE A 590 -22.71 0.17 18.64
CA PHE A 590 -22.93 0.31 20.08
C PHE A 590 -22.65 -1.00 20.82
N ALA A 591 -23.21 -2.11 20.35
CA ALA A 591 -23.02 -3.42 20.95
C ALA A 591 -21.54 -3.87 20.87
N SER A 592 -20.84 -3.53 19.76
CA SER A 592 -19.42 -3.81 19.59
C SER A 592 -18.55 -3.02 20.55
N ALA A 593 -18.87 -1.73 20.76
CA ALA A 593 -18.16 -0.88 21.72
C ALA A 593 -18.35 -1.38 23.16
N LEU A 594 -19.56 -1.80 23.53
CA LEU A 594 -19.85 -2.39 24.84
C LEU A 594 -19.09 -3.73 25.03
N GLY A 595 -19.18 -4.62 24.03
CA GLY A 595 -18.47 -5.91 24.06
C GLY A 595 -16.94 -5.75 24.15
N LEU A 596 -16.38 -4.79 23.40
CA LEU A 596 -14.96 -4.45 23.47
C LEU A 596 -14.58 -3.96 24.88
N THR A 597 -15.39 -3.08 25.48
CA THR A 597 -15.15 -2.56 26.82
C THR A 597 -15.11 -3.69 27.85
N VAL A 598 -16.07 -4.59 27.80
CA VAL A 598 -16.12 -5.78 28.66
C VAL A 598 -14.89 -6.66 28.46
N LEU A 599 -14.52 -6.93 27.20
CA LEU A 599 -13.35 -7.75 26.86
C LEU A 599 -12.06 -7.12 27.38
N LEU A 600 -11.85 -5.82 27.17
CA LEU A 600 -10.67 -5.11 27.66
C LEU A 600 -10.61 -5.09 29.19
N PHE A 601 -11.76 -4.94 29.85
CA PHE A 601 -11.86 -5.03 31.32
C PHE A 601 -11.46 -6.43 31.81
N LEU A 602 -11.97 -7.49 31.18
CA LEU A 602 -11.65 -8.88 31.56
C LEU A 602 -10.16 -9.17 31.32
N LEU A 603 -9.57 -8.71 30.22
CA LEU A 603 -8.15 -8.84 29.96
C LEU A 603 -7.32 -8.10 31.02
N TRP A 604 -7.67 -6.86 31.33
CA TRP A 604 -6.99 -6.07 32.37
C TRP A 604 -7.08 -6.75 33.75
N TRP A 605 -8.27 -7.22 34.14
CA TRP A 605 -8.52 -7.90 35.41
C TRP A 605 -7.70 -9.20 35.51
N SER A 606 -7.67 -10.01 34.44
CA SER A 606 -6.88 -11.25 34.38
C SER A 606 -5.38 -10.96 34.54
N PHE A 607 -4.86 -9.94 33.82
CA PHE A 607 -3.46 -9.53 33.96
C PHE A 607 -3.13 -9.00 35.37
N LYS A 608 -4.05 -8.27 35.99
CA LYS A 608 -3.88 -7.78 37.38
C LYS A 608 -3.84 -8.95 38.36
N ARG A 609 -4.70 -9.95 38.18
CA ARG A 609 -4.74 -11.16 39.03
C ARG A 609 -3.50 -12.03 38.86
N ALA A 610 -3.00 -12.19 37.67
CA ALA A 610 -1.76 -12.96 37.38
C ALA A 610 -0.47 -12.28 37.88
N ARG A 611 -0.55 -11.02 38.33
CA ARG A 611 0.58 -10.30 38.95
C ARG A 611 0.58 -10.34 40.49
N ARG A 612 -0.51 -10.80 41.08
CA ARG A 612 -0.60 -11.06 42.51
C ARG A 612 -0.24 -12.52 42.84
#